data_8fd71dced62c102278c8f17ed90e2d47
#
_entry.id   8fd71dced62c102278c8f17ed90e2d47
#
_cell.length_a   1.000
_cell.length_b   1.000
_cell.length_c   1.000
_cell.angle_alpha   90.00
_cell.angle_beta   90.00
_cell.angle_gamma   90.00
#
_symmetry.space_group_name_H-M   'P 1'
#
loop_
_entity.id
_entity.type
_entity.pdbx_description
1 polymer ?
#
loop_
_entity_poly.entity_id
_entity_poly.type
_entity_poly.pdbx_seq_one_letter_code
_entity_poly.pdbx_strand_id
1 'polypeptide(L)'
;MNISAKLPDKPDQELLRAIGSRSYPTCVIMDLDGKVILRNDSQGAFRPTSEDRLKSSLELAQQLLDARKGMKEQPDSASAKATVQILEAILEIRPIPAAELDRVAVIEGVAESVRQRFDRWRAIEPISKILKDYVAKIRLVAREDKETRDAAFKVASEKMLALFRDGIALDDPRQGIFSDFWRLVFEGAISARDVETAEHALSIYRRAYGSRPDLKMRIDRMATRLGALRXGLEERDSDNSEKEEXR
;
A
#
# COMPACT_ATOMS: atom_id res chain seq x y z
N MET A 1 -5.82 17.85 -21.68
CA MET A 1 -4.79 18.31 -22.63
C MET A 1 -3.84 17.16 -22.94
N ASN A 2 -3.54 16.93 -24.22
CA ASN A 2 -2.62 15.87 -24.64
C ASN A 2 -1.30 16.47 -25.10
N ILE A 3 -0.20 15.92 -24.58
CA ILE A 3 1.16 16.31 -24.96
C ILE A 3 1.80 15.10 -25.62
N SER A 4 2.38 15.31 -26.80
CA SER A 4 3.13 14.29 -27.51
C SER A 4 4.53 14.79 -27.86
N ALA A 5 5.54 14.03 -27.48
CA ALA A 5 6.93 14.34 -27.77
C ALA A 5 7.28 14.19 -29.28
N LYS A 6 6.37 13.61 -30.07
CA LYS A 6 6.63 13.31 -31.48
C LYS A 6 6.07 14.34 -32.46
N LEU A 7 5.31 15.32 -31.99
CA LEU A 7 4.74 16.33 -32.85
C LEU A 7 5.51 17.65 -32.73
N PRO A 8 5.96 18.23 -33.84
CA PRO A 8 6.62 19.54 -33.80
C PRO A 8 5.63 20.66 -33.48
N ASP A 9 6.14 21.79 -33.10
CA ASP A 9 5.39 23.05 -32.88
C ASP A 9 4.27 22.94 -31.83
N LYS A 10 4.52 22.18 -30.77
CA LYS A 10 3.56 22.06 -29.69
C LYS A 10 3.67 23.19 -28.67
N PRO A 11 2.55 23.82 -28.32
CA PRO A 11 2.57 24.93 -27.37
C PRO A 11 2.95 24.52 -25.94
N ASP A 12 2.78 23.24 -25.58
CA ASP A 12 2.87 22.80 -24.20
C ASP A 12 4.03 21.80 -23.94
N GLN A 13 5.11 21.89 -24.74
CA GLN A 13 6.26 21.00 -24.61
C GLN A 13 6.90 21.07 -23.20
N GLU A 14 6.85 22.24 -22.59
CA GLU A 14 7.47 22.43 -21.28
C GLU A 14 6.55 22.06 -20.10
N LEU A 15 5.27 21.83 -20.35
CA LEU A 15 4.33 21.53 -19.28
C LEU A 15 4.76 20.28 -18.47
N LEU A 16 5.18 19.21 -19.16
CA LEU A 16 5.62 17.99 -18.48
C LEU A 16 6.78 18.28 -17.52
N ARG A 17 7.74 19.10 -17.97
CA ARG A 17 8.86 19.53 -17.12
C ARG A 17 8.38 20.41 -15.97
N ALA A 18 7.48 21.36 -16.26
CA ALA A 18 6.93 22.29 -15.25
C ALA A 18 6.22 21.56 -14.13
N ILE A 19 5.50 20.46 -14.45
CA ILE A 19 4.83 19.63 -13.43
C ILE A 19 5.76 18.58 -12.83
N GLY A 20 7.03 18.56 -13.22
CA GLY A 20 8.03 17.63 -12.67
C GLY A 20 7.88 16.18 -13.10
N SER A 21 7.21 15.92 -14.24
CA SER A 21 7.03 14.54 -14.75
C SER A 21 7.96 14.24 -15.93
N ARG A 22 8.26 12.95 -16.10
CA ARG A 22 9.07 12.45 -17.23
C ARG A 22 8.37 11.32 -17.99
N SER A 23 7.11 11.05 -17.68
CA SER A 23 6.40 9.89 -18.22
C SER A 23 5.02 10.25 -18.77
N TYR A 24 4.52 9.44 -19.68
CA TYR A 24 3.18 9.49 -20.23
C TYR A 24 2.45 8.18 -19.95
N PRO A 25 1.15 8.19 -19.73
CA PRO A 25 0.31 9.39 -19.50
C PRO A 25 0.50 9.94 -18.09
N THR A 26 0.56 11.27 -17.96
CA THR A 26 0.59 11.94 -16.66
C THR A 26 -0.72 12.71 -16.44
N CYS A 27 -1.37 12.42 -15.31
CA CYS A 27 -2.54 13.14 -14.84
C CYS A 27 -2.16 13.92 -13.59
N VAL A 28 -2.57 15.17 -13.51
CA VAL A 28 -2.30 16.02 -12.34
C VAL A 28 -3.57 16.72 -11.87
N ILE A 29 -3.67 16.96 -10.58
CA ILE A 29 -4.61 17.90 -9.97
C ILE A 29 -3.78 19.09 -9.53
N MET A 30 -4.20 20.28 -9.93
CA MET A 30 -3.51 21.54 -9.63
C MET A 30 -4.46 22.50 -8.92
N ASP A 31 -3.91 23.45 -8.17
CA ASP A 31 -4.66 24.59 -7.67
C ASP A 31 -4.84 25.66 -8.78
N LEU A 32 -5.53 26.75 -8.45
CA LEU A 32 -5.80 27.83 -9.39
C LEU A 32 -4.56 28.58 -9.84
N ASP A 33 -3.46 28.48 -9.09
CA ASP A 33 -2.18 29.09 -9.42
C ASP A 33 -1.28 28.15 -10.25
N GLY A 34 -1.81 26.97 -10.63
CA GLY A 34 -1.07 25.98 -11.42
C GLY A 34 -0.10 25.12 -10.62
N LYS A 35 -0.14 25.21 -9.29
CA LYS A 35 0.73 24.39 -8.44
C LYS A 35 0.17 22.96 -8.32
N VAL A 36 1.00 21.97 -8.58
CA VAL A 36 0.62 20.56 -8.52
C VAL A 36 0.30 20.16 -7.08
N ILE A 37 -0.90 19.60 -6.88
CA ILE A 37 -1.34 19.00 -5.61
C ILE A 37 -1.09 17.50 -5.65
N LEU A 38 -1.56 16.82 -6.71
CA LEU A 38 -1.42 15.38 -6.88
C LEU A 38 -0.95 15.06 -8.30
N ARG A 39 -0.16 14.00 -8.42
CA ARG A 39 0.34 13.49 -9.70
C ARG A 39 0.33 11.96 -9.70
N ASN A 40 -0.19 11.36 -10.77
CA ASN A 40 -0.35 9.90 -10.86
C ASN A 40 0.93 9.10 -11.09
N ASP A 41 2.02 9.75 -11.49
CA ASP A 41 3.31 9.09 -11.72
C ASP A 41 4.21 9.10 -10.46
N SER A 42 3.81 9.83 -9.43
CA SER A 42 4.45 9.76 -8.11
C SER A 42 4.04 8.46 -7.42
N GLN A 43 4.64 8.16 -6.31
CA GLN A 43 4.29 6.98 -5.50
C GLN A 43 3.01 7.19 -4.67
N GLY A 44 2.29 8.26 -4.95
CA GLY A 44 1.13 8.67 -4.18
C GLY A 44 -0.15 7.88 -4.44
N ALA A 45 -1.14 8.22 -3.66
CA ALA A 45 -2.46 7.59 -3.69
C ALA A 45 -3.28 7.94 -4.95
N PHE A 46 -2.88 8.95 -5.72
CA PHE A 46 -3.64 9.41 -6.88
C PHE A 46 -3.52 8.42 -8.04
N ARG A 47 -4.58 7.65 -8.25
CA ARG A 47 -4.67 6.67 -9.33
C ARG A 47 -6.02 6.83 -10.03
N PRO A 48 -6.10 7.71 -11.06
CA PRO A 48 -7.38 8.00 -11.73
C PRO A 48 -7.77 6.89 -12.72
N THR A 49 -7.99 5.68 -12.18
CA THR A 49 -8.35 4.50 -12.98
C THR A 49 -9.85 4.30 -13.14
N SER A 50 -10.65 5.11 -12.44
CA SER A 50 -12.10 5.13 -12.56
C SER A 50 -12.64 6.51 -12.18
N GLU A 51 -13.87 6.77 -12.58
CA GLU A 51 -14.57 8.02 -12.26
C GLU A 51 -14.65 8.26 -10.75
N ASP A 52 -15.01 7.21 -9.99
CA ASP A 52 -15.14 7.32 -8.53
C ASP A 52 -13.81 7.66 -7.86
N ARG A 53 -12.72 7.04 -8.32
CA ARG A 53 -11.37 7.34 -7.79
C ARG A 53 -10.95 8.76 -8.10
N LEU A 54 -11.27 9.22 -9.33
CA LEU A 54 -10.97 10.60 -9.71
C LEU A 54 -11.78 11.60 -8.85
N LYS A 55 -13.08 11.37 -8.69
CA LYS A 55 -13.95 12.20 -7.83
C LYS A 55 -13.43 12.25 -6.39
N SER A 56 -13.13 11.09 -5.81
CA SER A 56 -12.58 11.01 -4.45
C SER A 56 -11.27 11.79 -4.30
N SER A 57 -10.39 11.72 -5.29
CA SER A 57 -9.13 12.47 -5.28
C SER A 57 -9.36 13.98 -5.39
N LEU A 58 -10.31 14.40 -6.24
CA LEU A 58 -10.67 15.82 -6.36
C LEU A 58 -11.27 16.36 -5.06
N GLU A 59 -12.16 15.60 -4.43
CA GLU A 59 -12.75 15.98 -3.13
C GLU A 59 -11.68 16.15 -2.05
N LEU A 60 -10.72 15.21 -1.97
CA LEU A 60 -9.63 15.31 -1.01
C LEU A 60 -8.71 16.49 -1.30
N ALA A 61 -8.41 16.74 -2.57
CA ALA A 61 -7.60 17.90 -2.98
C ALA A 61 -8.29 19.21 -2.61
N GLN A 62 -9.60 19.30 -2.85
CA GLN A 62 -10.39 20.48 -2.48
C GLN A 62 -10.38 20.66 -0.96
N GLN A 63 -10.62 19.60 -0.18
CA GLN A 63 -10.55 19.66 1.28
C GLN A 63 -9.19 20.16 1.77
N LEU A 64 -8.09 19.72 1.13
CA LEU A 64 -6.75 20.21 1.48
C LEU A 64 -6.59 21.70 1.18
N LEU A 65 -7.08 22.17 0.04
CA LEU A 65 -7.02 23.60 -0.31
C LEU A 65 -7.79 24.44 0.69
N ASP A 66 -9.00 24.01 1.05
CA ASP A 66 -9.84 24.70 2.03
C ASP A 66 -9.16 24.71 3.42
N ALA A 67 -8.57 23.57 3.82
CA ALA A 67 -7.85 23.47 5.09
C ALA A 67 -6.61 24.39 5.11
N ARG A 68 -5.86 24.46 4.00
CA ARG A 68 -4.69 25.37 3.87
C ARG A 68 -5.11 26.83 3.93
N LYS A 69 -6.26 27.17 3.34
CA LYS A 69 -6.83 28.51 3.42
C LYS A 69 -7.21 28.83 4.89
N GLY A 70 -7.97 27.94 5.53
CA GLY A 70 -8.34 28.09 6.96
C GLY A 70 -7.11 28.22 7.86
N MET A 71 -6.06 27.45 7.61
CA MET A 71 -4.80 27.56 8.37
C MET A 71 -4.12 28.94 8.18
N LYS A 72 -4.20 29.54 6.97
CA LYS A 72 -3.68 30.89 6.75
C LYS A 72 -4.49 31.96 7.50
N GLU A 73 -5.81 31.78 7.55
CA GLU A 73 -6.73 32.70 8.27
C GLU A 73 -6.61 32.58 9.79
N GLN A 74 -6.29 31.38 10.27
CA GLN A 74 -6.15 31.06 11.69
C GLN A 74 -4.83 30.33 11.95
N PRO A 75 -3.69 31.01 11.87
CA PRO A 75 -2.38 30.36 11.91
C PRO A 75 -2.05 29.68 13.24
N ASP A 76 -2.72 30.05 14.33
CA ASP A 76 -2.50 29.46 15.64
C ASP A 76 -3.47 28.32 15.95
N SER A 77 -4.44 28.05 15.07
CA SER A 77 -5.42 26.97 15.26
C SER A 77 -4.74 25.59 15.17
N ALA A 78 -4.75 24.85 16.28
CA ALA A 78 -4.23 23.49 16.33
C ALA A 78 -5.03 22.56 15.40
N SER A 79 -6.36 22.72 15.36
CA SER A 79 -7.22 21.88 14.50
C SER A 79 -6.98 22.15 13.02
N ALA A 80 -6.75 23.41 12.61
CA ALA A 80 -6.44 23.74 11.22
C ALA A 80 -5.11 23.12 10.80
N LYS A 81 -4.07 23.23 11.65
CA LYS A 81 -2.76 22.59 11.41
C LYS A 81 -2.90 21.07 11.29
N ALA A 82 -3.62 20.45 12.25
CA ALA A 82 -3.84 19.00 12.26
C ALA A 82 -4.59 18.55 10.99
N THR A 83 -5.62 19.29 10.58
CA THR A 83 -6.39 18.98 9.36
C THR A 83 -5.49 18.97 8.14
N VAL A 84 -4.62 19.98 7.98
CA VAL A 84 -3.67 20.04 6.86
C VAL A 84 -2.69 18.86 6.93
N GLN A 85 -2.10 18.59 8.12
CA GLN A 85 -1.16 17.46 8.29
C GLN A 85 -1.81 16.12 7.91
N ILE A 86 -3.04 15.89 8.37
CA ILE A 86 -3.80 14.67 8.09
C ILE A 86 -4.04 14.52 6.57
N LEU A 87 -4.55 15.58 5.94
CA LEU A 87 -4.85 15.51 4.50
C LEU A 87 -3.60 15.35 3.66
N GLU A 88 -2.49 16.02 4.02
CA GLU A 88 -1.21 15.86 3.35
C GLU A 88 -0.67 14.42 3.49
N ALA A 89 -0.87 13.79 4.65
CA ALA A 89 -0.44 12.40 4.86
C ALA A 89 -1.29 11.41 4.05
N ILE A 90 -2.61 11.57 4.07
CA ILE A 90 -3.55 10.73 3.28
C ILE A 90 -3.24 10.84 1.78
N LEU A 91 -2.92 12.04 1.30
CA LEU A 91 -2.59 12.31 -0.10
C LEU A 91 -1.11 12.00 -0.43
N GLU A 92 -0.35 11.54 0.54
CA GLU A 92 1.09 11.19 0.41
C GLU A 92 1.95 12.38 -0.04
N ILE A 93 1.53 13.61 0.26
CA ILE A 93 2.28 14.85 -0.02
C ILE A 93 3.40 15.02 1.01
N ARG A 94 3.05 14.84 2.29
CA ARG A 94 4.00 14.95 3.41
C ARG A 94 3.59 13.96 4.50
N PRO A 95 4.49 13.07 4.94
CA PRO A 95 4.16 12.13 6.02
C PRO A 95 4.06 12.86 7.37
N ILE A 96 3.23 12.33 8.26
CA ILE A 96 3.24 12.73 9.67
C ILE A 96 4.35 11.92 10.35
N PRO A 97 5.29 12.55 11.06
CA PRO A 97 6.29 11.81 11.83
C PRO A 97 5.63 10.85 12.82
N ALA A 98 6.20 9.65 12.98
CA ALA A 98 5.63 8.62 13.87
C ALA A 98 5.37 9.16 15.30
N ALA A 99 6.29 9.96 15.81
CA ALA A 99 6.17 10.58 17.15
C ALA A 99 5.00 11.56 17.28
N GLU A 100 4.44 12.02 16.16
CA GLU A 100 3.33 12.99 16.14
C GLU A 100 1.98 12.33 15.85
N LEU A 101 1.95 11.09 15.39
CA LEU A 101 0.72 10.42 14.95
C LEU A 101 -0.38 10.42 16.02
N ASP A 102 -0.02 10.04 17.25
CA ASP A 102 -0.98 9.97 18.34
C ASP A 102 -1.45 11.36 18.78
N ARG A 103 -0.53 12.34 18.79
CA ARG A 103 -0.86 13.73 19.11
C ARG A 103 -1.86 14.31 18.11
N VAL A 104 -1.61 14.10 16.81
CA VAL A 104 -2.49 14.60 15.74
C VAL A 104 -3.87 13.93 15.81
N ALA A 105 -3.92 12.65 16.17
CA ALA A 105 -5.16 11.88 16.25
C ALA A 105 -6.16 12.43 17.27
N VAL A 106 -5.67 13.02 18.36
CA VAL A 106 -6.55 13.48 19.47
C VAL A 106 -6.85 14.98 19.44
N ILE A 107 -6.32 15.75 18.47
CA ILE A 107 -6.57 17.20 18.41
C ILE A 107 -8.07 17.43 18.14
N GLU A 108 -8.71 18.15 19.04
CA GLU A 108 -10.13 18.52 18.91
C GLU A 108 -10.36 19.51 17.77
N GLY A 109 -11.57 19.54 17.23
CA GLY A 109 -11.96 20.48 16.19
C GLY A 109 -11.61 20.05 14.76
N VAL A 110 -10.97 18.90 14.59
CA VAL A 110 -10.81 18.28 13.26
C VAL A 110 -12.16 17.69 12.84
N ALA A 111 -12.63 17.99 11.62
CA ALA A 111 -13.92 17.51 11.11
C ALA A 111 -13.99 15.97 11.16
N GLU A 112 -15.14 15.45 11.57
CA GLU A 112 -15.35 14.00 11.72
C GLU A 112 -15.02 13.20 10.43
N SER A 113 -15.39 13.72 9.28
CA SER A 113 -15.10 13.09 8.00
C SER A 113 -13.58 12.95 7.74
N VAL A 114 -12.79 13.95 8.16
CA VAL A 114 -11.33 13.92 8.05
C VAL A 114 -10.75 12.92 9.06
N ARG A 115 -11.28 12.91 10.29
CA ARG A 115 -10.86 11.97 11.34
C ARG A 115 -11.08 10.53 10.91
N GLN A 116 -12.27 10.20 10.40
CA GLN A 116 -12.58 8.85 9.92
C GLN A 116 -11.65 8.41 8.77
N ARG A 117 -11.31 9.34 7.87
CA ARG A 117 -10.33 9.04 6.80
C ARG A 117 -8.93 8.80 7.37
N PHE A 118 -8.55 9.56 8.40
CA PHE A 118 -7.26 9.42 9.08
C PHE A 118 -7.15 8.07 9.79
N ASP A 119 -8.20 7.66 10.50
CA ASP A 119 -8.22 6.37 11.20
C ASP A 119 -8.09 5.20 10.20
N ARG A 120 -8.82 5.27 9.08
CA ARG A 120 -8.66 4.27 8.01
C ARG A 120 -7.25 4.26 7.43
N TRP A 121 -6.67 5.45 7.20
CA TRP A 121 -5.31 5.59 6.70
C TRP A 121 -4.30 4.99 7.68
N ARG A 122 -4.44 5.31 8.98
CA ARG A 122 -3.57 4.76 10.03
C ARG A 122 -3.61 3.23 10.09
N ALA A 123 -4.79 2.66 9.92
CA ALA A 123 -4.96 1.20 9.98
C ALA A 123 -4.19 0.47 8.87
N ILE A 124 -4.06 1.08 7.69
CA ILE A 124 -3.39 0.45 6.53
C ILE A 124 -1.97 0.97 6.30
N GLU A 125 -1.56 2.03 6.98
CA GLU A 125 -0.25 2.67 6.76
C GLU A 125 0.93 1.70 7.02
N PRO A 126 0.94 0.90 8.09
CA PRO A 126 2.03 -0.06 8.31
C PRO A 126 2.18 -1.05 7.16
N ILE A 127 1.06 -1.54 6.60
CA ILE A 127 1.04 -2.43 5.44
C ILE A 127 1.62 -1.70 4.21
N SER A 128 1.12 -0.49 3.97
CA SER A 128 1.54 0.34 2.84
C SER A 128 3.05 0.64 2.90
N LYS A 129 3.57 0.89 4.08
CA LYS A 129 4.99 1.15 4.30
C LYS A 129 5.84 -0.06 3.90
N ILE A 130 5.47 -1.27 4.36
CA ILE A 130 6.20 -2.51 3.98
C ILE A 130 6.20 -2.67 2.45
N LEU A 131 5.05 -2.46 1.80
CA LEU A 131 4.94 -2.60 0.35
C LEU A 131 5.78 -1.55 -0.39
N LYS A 132 5.78 -0.30 0.06
CA LYS A 132 6.59 0.78 -0.53
C LYS A 132 8.09 0.49 -0.39
N ASP A 133 8.52 0.10 0.80
CA ASP A 133 9.93 -0.26 1.07
C ASP A 133 10.37 -1.42 0.18
N TYR A 134 9.55 -2.44 0.04
CA TYR A 134 9.81 -3.58 -0.83
C TYR A 134 9.92 -3.15 -2.30
N VAL A 135 8.96 -2.37 -2.79
CA VAL A 135 8.97 -1.89 -4.18
C VAL A 135 10.19 -0.99 -4.44
N ALA A 136 10.49 -0.08 -3.50
CA ALA A 136 11.66 0.80 -3.62
C ALA A 136 12.95 -0.02 -3.73
N LYS A 137 13.11 -1.03 -2.88
CA LYS A 137 14.29 -1.92 -2.91
C LYS A 137 14.37 -2.69 -4.25
N ILE A 138 13.27 -3.28 -4.70
CA ILE A 138 13.22 -4.06 -5.94
C ILE A 138 13.56 -3.21 -7.19
N ARG A 139 13.16 -1.93 -7.20
CA ARG A 139 13.44 -1.03 -8.32
C ARG A 139 14.94 -0.76 -8.51
N LEU A 140 15.73 -0.89 -7.45
CA LEU A 140 17.18 -0.68 -7.49
C LEU A 140 17.95 -1.95 -7.85
N VAL A 141 17.28 -3.10 -7.89
CA VAL A 141 17.90 -4.41 -8.11
C VAL A 141 17.67 -4.85 -9.57
N ALA A 142 18.74 -5.27 -10.24
CA ALA A 142 18.65 -5.78 -11.60
C ALA A 142 17.66 -6.96 -11.68
N ARG A 143 16.95 -7.10 -12.80
CA ARG A 143 15.94 -8.16 -12.97
C ARG A 143 16.54 -9.55 -12.86
N GLU A 144 17.79 -9.70 -13.27
CA GLU A 144 18.55 -10.94 -13.29
C GLU A 144 19.06 -11.35 -11.90
N ASP A 145 19.17 -10.40 -10.97
CA ASP A 145 19.61 -10.65 -9.60
C ASP A 145 18.45 -11.21 -8.76
N LYS A 146 18.17 -12.48 -9.05
CA LYS A 146 17.07 -13.20 -8.42
C LYS A 146 17.29 -13.36 -6.92
N GLU A 147 18.52 -13.63 -6.51
CA GLU A 147 18.86 -13.82 -5.09
C GLU A 147 18.51 -12.60 -4.23
N THR A 148 18.95 -11.42 -4.65
CA THR A 148 18.65 -10.18 -3.92
C THR A 148 17.14 -9.87 -3.94
N ARG A 149 16.45 -10.17 -5.06
CA ARG A 149 15.00 -9.96 -5.16
C ARG A 149 14.23 -10.90 -4.24
N ASP A 150 14.63 -12.18 -4.17
CA ASP A 150 14.01 -13.18 -3.30
C ASP A 150 14.26 -12.85 -1.82
N ALA A 151 15.47 -12.40 -1.49
CA ALA A 151 15.79 -11.92 -0.13
C ALA A 151 14.92 -10.72 0.27
N ALA A 152 14.74 -9.76 -0.63
CA ALA A 152 13.86 -8.60 -0.37
C ALA A 152 12.40 -9.03 -0.16
N PHE A 153 11.93 -9.98 -0.98
CA PHE A 153 10.58 -10.54 -0.86
C PHE A 153 10.39 -11.25 0.47
N LYS A 154 11.37 -12.05 0.87
CA LYS A 154 11.36 -12.77 2.17
C LYS A 154 11.23 -11.78 3.33
N VAL A 155 12.07 -10.72 3.36
CA VAL A 155 12.02 -9.69 4.41
C VAL A 155 10.63 -9.02 4.47
N ALA A 156 10.06 -8.69 3.30
CA ALA A 156 8.72 -8.09 3.25
C ALA A 156 7.65 -9.05 3.78
N SER A 157 7.77 -10.35 3.45
CA SER A 157 6.85 -11.39 3.90
C SER A 157 6.91 -11.61 5.42
N GLU A 158 8.13 -11.63 5.98
CA GLU A 158 8.35 -11.75 7.43
C GLU A 158 7.72 -10.58 8.19
N LYS A 159 7.94 -9.36 7.71
CA LYS A 159 7.35 -8.15 8.31
C LYS A 159 5.82 -8.17 8.21
N MET A 160 5.27 -8.61 7.07
CA MET A 160 3.82 -8.68 6.89
C MET A 160 3.18 -9.73 7.79
N LEU A 161 3.84 -10.88 7.97
CA LEU A 161 3.41 -11.91 8.91
C LEU A 161 3.42 -11.38 10.36
N ALA A 162 4.45 -10.60 10.71
CA ALA A 162 4.51 -9.98 12.04
C ALA A 162 3.33 -9.04 12.27
N LEU A 163 3.02 -8.16 11.29
CA LEU A 163 1.84 -7.29 11.39
C LEU A 163 0.55 -8.09 11.56
N PHE A 164 0.40 -9.18 10.81
CA PHE A 164 -0.78 -10.04 10.94
C PHE A 164 -0.88 -10.63 12.34
N ARG A 165 0.23 -11.11 12.90
CA ARG A 165 0.28 -11.66 14.27
C ARG A 165 -0.01 -10.61 15.34
N ASP A 166 0.30 -9.34 15.05
CA ASP A 166 -0.04 -8.19 15.91
C ASP A 166 -1.52 -7.76 15.77
N GLY A 167 -2.32 -8.52 14.99
CA GLY A 167 -3.76 -8.30 14.84
C GLY A 167 -4.16 -7.40 13.68
N ILE A 168 -3.21 -6.97 12.84
CA ILE A 168 -3.52 -6.14 11.66
C ILE A 168 -3.92 -7.07 10.50
N ALA A 169 -5.15 -6.93 10.03
CA ALA A 169 -5.66 -7.72 8.90
C ALA A 169 -6.51 -6.86 7.97
N LEU A 170 -6.57 -7.25 6.70
CA LEU A 170 -7.43 -6.60 5.71
C LEU A 170 -8.61 -7.53 5.40
N ASP A 171 -9.82 -6.98 5.44
CA ASP A 171 -11.06 -7.72 5.23
C ASP A 171 -11.82 -7.34 3.96
N ASP A 172 -11.45 -6.22 3.30
CA ASP A 172 -12.13 -5.73 2.09
C ASP A 172 -11.28 -6.00 0.83
N PRO A 173 -11.67 -6.98 -0.02
CA PRO A 173 -10.94 -7.29 -1.25
C PRO A 173 -10.86 -6.15 -2.28
N ARG A 174 -11.67 -5.10 -2.13
CA ARG A 174 -11.63 -3.92 -3.01
C ARG A 174 -10.46 -3.01 -2.72
N GLN A 175 -9.83 -3.15 -1.56
CA GLN A 175 -8.61 -2.39 -1.24
C GLN A 175 -7.47 -2.84 -2.15
N GLY A 176 -6.80 -1.88 -2.79
CA GLY A 176 -5.76 -2.19 -3.78
C GLY A 176 -4.57 -2.99 -3.26
N ILE A 177 -4.34 -2.95 -1.93
CA ILE A 177 -3.23 -3.65 -1.29
C ILE A 177 -3.63 -5.02 -0.70
N PHE A 178 -4.92 -5.40 -0.77
CA PHE A 178 -5.44 -6.64 -0.18
C PHE A 178 -4.74 -7.89 -0.72
N SER A 179 -4.60 -7.97 -2.04
CA SER A 179 -3.94 -9.11 -2.70
C SER A 179 -2.49 -9.26 -2.24
N ASP A 180 -1.75 -8.16 -2.19
CA ASP A 180 -0.34 -8.18 -1.79
C ASP A 180 -0.19 -8.50 -0.30
N PHE A 181 -1.06 -7.96 0.56
CA PHE A 181 -1.07 -8.25 1.99
C PHE A 181 -1.20 -9.76 2.23
N TRP A 182 -2.28 -10.39 1.74
CA TRP A 182 -2.54 -11.81 2.02
C TRP A 182 -1.52 -12.73 1.35
N ARG A 183 -0.98 -12.32 0.19
CA ARG A 183 0.12 -13.04 -0.45
C ARG A 183 1.38 -13.04 0.41
N LEU A 184 1.75 -11.87 0.95
CA LEU A 184 2.96 -11.75 1.78
C LEU A 184 2.78 -12.44 3.14
N VAL A 185 1.59 -12.37 3.76
CA VAL A 185 1.27 -13.15 4.98
C VAL A 185 1.44 -14.64 4.70
N PHE A 186 0.88 -15.15 3.59
CA PHE A 186 1.03 -16.55 3.20
C PHE A 186 2.51 -16.94 3.05
N GLU A 187 3.29 -16.14 2.32
CA GLU A 187 4.70 -16.44 2.05
C GLU A 187 5.53 -16.42 3.35
N GLY A 188 5.23 -15.46 4.22
CA GLY A 188 5.86 -15.39 5.56
C GLY A 188 5.53 -16.63 6.39
N ALA A 189 4.26 -17.04 6.38
CA ALA A 189 3.80 -18.23 7.11
C ALA A 189 4.46 -19.51 6.58
N ILE A 190 4.56 -19.68 5.26
CA ILE A 190 5.31 -20.80 4.64
C ILE A 190 6.77 -20.81 5.12
N SER A 191 7.43 -19.64 5.12
CA SER A 191 8.83 -19.53 5.56
C SER A 191 9.00 -19.84 7.04
N ALA A 192 8.02 -19.46 7.85
CA ALA A 192 7.98 -19.69 9.30
C ALA A 192 7.46 -21.09 9.67
N ARG A 193 7.05 -21.91 8.70
CA ARG A 193 6.41 -23.22 8.87
C ARG A 193 5.11 -23.17 9.69
N ASP A 194 4.40 -22.06 9.58
CA ASP A 194 3.15 -21.78 10.25
C ASP A 194 1.99 -22.21 9.35
N VAL A 195 1.61 -23.51 9.45
CA VAL A 195 0.59 -24.12 8.59
C VAL A 195 -0.76 -23.42 8.80
N GLU A 196 -1.14 -23.15 10.04
CA GLU A 196 -2.45 -22.55 10.36
C GLU A 196 -2.60 -21.18 9.70
N THR A 197 -1.60 -20.31 9.84
CA THR A 197 -1.64 -18.98 9.22
C THR A 197 -1.61 -19.08 7.69
N ALA A 198 -0.81 -20.01 7.13
CA ALA A 198 -0.76 -20.21 5.68
C ALA A 198 -2.12 -20.66 5.12
N GLU A 199 -2.79 -21.60 5.80
CA GLU A 199 -4.15 -22.05 5.45
C GLU A 199 -5.16 -20.92 5.49
N HIS A 200 -5.10 -20.15 6.57
CA HIS A 200 -6.00 -19.00 6.75
C HIS A 200 -5.81 -18.00 5.60
N ALA A 201 -4.57 -17.61 5.31
CA ALA A 201 -4.26 -16.67 4.23
C ALA A 201 -4.72 -17.18 2.87
N LEU A 202 -4.47 -18.47 2.57
CA LEU A 202 -4.92 -19.08 1.32
C LEU A 202 -6.46 -19.12 1.23
N SER A 203 -7.16 -19.40 2.33
CA SER A 203 -8.63 -19.44 2.36
C SER A 203 -9.22 -18.06 2.05
N ILE A 204 -8.67 -17.02 2.66
CA ILE A 204 -9.08 -15.62 2.39
C ILE A 204 -8.82 -15.27 0.90
N TYR A 205 -7.62 -15.62 0.40
CA TYR A 205 -7.23 -15.33 -0.98
C TYR A 205 -8.15 -16.05 -1.99
N ARG A 206 -8.49 -17.33 -1.73
CA ARG A 206 -9.43 -18.12 -2.54
C ARG A 206 -10.83 -17.51 -2.52
N ARG A 207 -11.32 -17.13 -1.36
CA ARG A 207 -12.66 -16.51 -1.22
C ARG A 207 -12.75 -15.22 -2.03
N ALA A 208 -11.69 -14.39 -1.99
CA ALA A 208 -11.66 -13.11 -2.68
C ALA A 208 -11.48 -13.25 -4.19
N TYR A 209 -10.69 -14.23 -4.63
CA TYR A 209 -10.17 -14.27 -6.01
C TYR A 209 -10.37 -15.62 -6.72
N GLY A 210 -11.04 -16.59 -6.10
CA GLY A 210 -11.20 -17.95 -6.67
C GLY A 210 -11.93 -17.98 -8.02
N SER A 211 -12.81 -17.01 -8.26
CA SER A 211 -13.53 -16.89 -9.54
C SER A 211 -12.73 -16.18 -10.64
N ARG A 212 -11.51 -15.68 -10.34
CA ARG A 212 -10.70 -14.92 -11.30
C ARG A 212 -9.73 -15.82 -12.04
N PRO A 213 -9.92 -16.04 -13.36
CA PRO A 213 -9.05 -16.94 -14.14
C PRO A 213 -7.57 -16.49 -14.16
N ASP A 214 -7.33 -15.17 -14.17
CA ASP A 214 -5.98 -14.59 -14.19
C ASP A 214 -5.20 -14.87 -12.90
N LEU A 215 -5.87 -15.17 -11.80
CA LEU A 215 -5.23 -15.48 -10.51
C LEU A 215 -5.22 -16.97 -10.16
N LYS A 216 -5.84 -17.81 -11.00
CA LYS A 216 -5.93 -19.27 -10.77
C LYS A 216 -4.55 -19.89 -10.56
N MET A 217 -3.59 -19.66 -11.47
CA MET A 217 -2.23 -20.20 -11.35
C MET A 217 -1.53 -19.81 -10.05
N ARG A 218 -1.80 -18.61 -9.55
CA ARG A 218 -1.23 -18.16 -8.27
C ARG A 218 -1.83 -18.93 -7.12
N ILE A 219 -3.15 -19.09 -7.11
CA ILE A 219 -3.88 -19.84 -6.07
C ILE A 219 -3.42 -21.28 -6.05
N ASP A 220 -3.29 -21.92 -7.22
CA ASP A 220 -2.83 -23.31 -7.35
C ASP A 220 -1.39 -23.46 -6.82
N ARG A 221 -0.52 -22.51 -7.11
CA ARG A 221 0.87 -22.49 -6.60
C ARG A 221 0.90 -22.36 -5.07
N MET A 222 0.07 -21.48 -4.51
CA MET A 222 -0.03 -21.34 -3.05
C MET A 222 -0.51 -22.66 -2.43
N ALA A 223 -1.52 -23.30 -3.01
CA ALA A 223 -2.03 -24.59 -2.52
C ALA A 223 -0.97 -25.70 -2.56
N THR A 224 -0.21 -25.78 -3.68
CA THR A 224 0.89 -26.76 -3.82
C THR A 224 1.95 -26.56 -2.74
N ARG A 225 2.33 -25.30 -2.47
CA ARG A 225 3.36 -24.99 -1.46
C ARG A 225 2.88 -25.34 -0.04
N LEU A 226 1.61 -25.07 0.24
CA LEU A 226 1.02 -25.45 1.53
C LEU A 226 0.99 -26.98 1.70
N GLY A 227 0.63 -27.72 0.63
CA GLY A 227 0.68 -29.18 0.63
C GLY A 227 2.08 -29.73 0.89
N ALA A 228 3.10 -29.14 0.24
CA ALA A 228 4.50 -29.51 0.45
C ALA A 228 4.96 -29.21 1.89
N LEU A 229 4.50 -28.11 2.49
CA LEU A 229 4.82 -27.78 3.87
C LEU A 229 4.24 -28.82 4.82
N ARG A 230 3.01 -29.23 4.66
CA ARG A 230 2.36 -30.28 5.46
C ARG A 230 3.11 -31.60 5.38
N UNK A 231 3.49 -31.84 4.38
CA UNK A 231 4.07 -32.97 4.16
C UNK A 231 5.31 -33.11 4.81
N GLY A 232 6.11 -32.17 4.60
CA GLY A 232 7.41 -32.13 5.25
C GLY A 232 7.39 -32.04 6.80
N LEU A 233 6.31 -31.66 7.38
CA LEU A 233 6.12 -31.70 8.83
C LEU A 233 5.70 -33.10 9.30
N GLU A 234 4.79 -33.73 8.62
CA GLU A 234 4.35 -35.10 8.93
C GLU A 234 5.51 -36.11 8.90
N GLU A 235 6.41 -35.99 7.91
CA GLU A 235 7.61 -36.81 7.80
C GLU A 235 8.54 -36.65 9.02
N ARG A 236 8.70 -35.43 9.51
CA ARG A 236 9.55 -35.13 10.67
C ARG A 236 8.95 -35.65 11.97
N ASP A 237 7.64 -35.55 12.12
CA ASP A 237 6.94 -36.05 13.32
C ASP A 237 7.05 -37.58 13.38
N SER A 238 6.94 -38.26 12.22
CA SER A 238 7.13 -39.70 12.12
C SER A 238 8.56 -40.12 12.50
N ASP A 239 9.57 -39.43 11.95
CA ASP A 239 10.98 -39.68 12.25
C ASP A 239 11.31 -39.48 13.74
N ASN A 240 10.69 -38.47 14.38
CA ASN A 240 10.90 -38.20 15.79
C ASN A 240 10.23 -39.25 16.70
N SER A 241 9.03 -39.71 16.31
CA SER A 241 8.30 -40.76 17.05
C SER A 241 9.07 -42.07 17.04
N GLU A 242 9.63 -42.46 15.90
CA GLU A 242 10.43 -43.69 15.77
C GLU A 242 11.73 -43.63 16.61
N LYS A 243 12.32 -42.45 16.76
CA LYS A 243 13.54 -42.24 17.57
C LYS A 243 13.24 -42.28 19.08
N GLU A 244 12.05 -41.88 19.49
CA GLU A 244 11.61 -41.94 20.91
C GLU A 244 11.25 -43.39 21.30
N GLU A 245 10.68 -44.15 20.43
CA GLU A 245 10.38 -45.60 20.65
C GLU A 245 11.63 -46.47 20.73
N UNK A 246 12.50 -45.89 20.25
CA UNK A 246 13.63 -46.53 20.19
C UNK A 246 14.56 -46.34 21.28
N ARG A 247 14.26 -45.68 22.19
CA ARG A 247 15.06 -45.45 23.40
C ARG A 247 14.46 -46.17 24.61
#